data_06cb98fbcf0004c5d515c65e55721952
#
_entry.id   06cb98fbcf0004c5d515c65e55721952
#
_cell.length_a   1.000
_cell.length_b   1.000
_cell.length_c   1.000
_cell.angle_alpha   90.00
_cell.angle_beta   90.00
_cell.angle_gamma   90.00
#
_symmetry.space_group_name_H-M   'P 1'
#
loop_
_entity.id
_entity.type
_entity.pdbx_description
1 polymer ?
#
loop_
_entity_poly.entity_id
_entity_poly.type
_entity_poly.pdbx_seq_one_letter_code
_entity_poly.pdbx_strand_id
1 'polypeptide(L)'
;MNRYAETHYKFRLPWSPLHRRLPEMIVDAPWMAAPGREVPLFLCVHDAHHFPVTLRAVRVVVRAGGEMHKTEMTFDLRLDNPFHWIDLPWPGPKTVGENLVDVLFEIEDGKGRRRKFVNHNLPTLAPQSLSVLRMSAALAFPSGWTSGDLHCHTSWSEDPVEWGGDPDVMRRAADCQNLGFWAATDHSYDFAWEHPDWLVPTDPVKRFRAFRDSLPKDEPGRSVVLPAEEVSCGNRDGRNVHLLVIDHPEYLPGQGDGGRRGLRNKPDLSIGQVLAETSRSGAPAFAAHPKPGIGLVQRLLFRRGDWDHADLLPHLHGLQFWNGKIGDDFRHGRALWVADLLRGNRRLPIAGNDAHGDLNRATQVSRPLFQLRQTRRHRFGHARTWIYLDSEPTRTSIRTALAGDTATILSDGPFLSLRVGGATTAQERSSSGIELRATSPAEFGNIRAVRVYAHIKGREKEDLLLNATPDAQDWSHRMDLPSGALYLRAETETSKGHRALTRAVEPR
;
A
#
# COMPACT_ATOMS: atom_id res chain seq x y z
N MET A 1 17.50 -8.15 -11.66
CA MET A 1 16.40 -7.17 -11.56
C MET A 1 15.13 -7.94 -11.30
N ASN A 2 14.63 -7.90 -10.08
CA ASN A 2 13.33 -8.48 -9.75
C ASN A 2 12.28 -7.47 -10.20
N ARG A 3 11.53 -7.80 -11.24
CA ARG A 3 10.43 -7.00 -11.72
C ARG A 3 9.16 -7.56 -11.09
N TYR A 4 8.41 -6.72 -10.41
CA TYR A 4 7.05 -6.99 -9.97
C TYR A 4 6.23 -7.34 -11.22
N ALA A 5 5.44 -8.39 -11.14
CA ALA A 5 4.58 -8.81 -12.24
C ALA A 5 3.17 -8.93 -11.69
N GLU A 6 2.44 -7.83 -11.71
CA GLU A 6 0.98 -7.87 -11.67
C GLU A 6 0.51 -8.54 -12.97
N THR A 7 0.44 -9.85 -12.96
CA THR A 7 0.01 -10.62 -14.11
C THR A 7 -1.08 -11.56 -13.66
N HIS A 8 -2.30 -11.11 -13.81
CA HIS A 8 -3.49 -11.87 -13.50
C HIS A 8 -3.83 -12.80 -14.65
N TYR A 9 -3.69 -14.10 -14.43
CA TYR A 9 -3.99 -15.11 -15.44
C TYR A 9 -5.38 -15.71 -15.19
N LYS A 10 -6.38 -15.25 -15.90
CA LYS A 10 -7.74 -15.78 -15.90
C LYS A 10 -7.92 -16.92 -16.91
N PHE A 11 -7.05 -17.93 -16.90
CA PHE A 11 -7.23 -19.12 -17.74
C PHE A 11 -6.88 -20.41 -16.98
N ARG A 12 -7.67 -21.45 -17.22
CA ARG A 12 -7.41 -22.78 -16.67
C ARG A 12 -6.16 -23.36 -17.32
N LEU A 13 -5.09 -23.42 -16.56
CA LEU A 13 -4.03 -24.36 -16.88
C LEU A 13 -4.51 -25.76 -16.50
N PRO A 14 -4.25 -26.80 -17.32
CA PRO A 14 -4.66 -28.19 -17.01
C PRO A 14 -3.97 -28.75 -15.76
N TRP A 15 -3.07 -28.00 -15.16
CA TRP A 15 -2.43 -28.25 -13.87
C TRP A 15 -2.34 -26.93 -13.10
N SER A 16 -2.55 -27.00 -11.79
CA SER A 16 -2.17 -25.88 -10.93
C SER A 16 -0.69 -25.57 -11.16
N PRO A 17 -0.30 -24.31 -11.46
CA PRO A 17 1.12 -23.95 -11.65
C PRO A 17 2.00 -24.30 -10.46
N LEU A 18 1.40 -24.62 -9.31
CA LEU A 18 2.08 -25.03 -8.09
C LEU A 18 1.96 -26.52 -7.78
N HIS A 19 1.32 -27.34 -8.62
CA HIS A 19 1.03 -28.77 -8.37
C HIS A 19 0.53 -29.03 -6.95
N ARG A 20 -0.38 -28.21 -6.46
CA ARG A 20 -0.85 -28.27 -5.07
C ARG A 20 -1.66 -29.54 -4.83
N ARG A 21 -1.44 -30.14 -3.69
CA ARG A 21 -2.29 -31.19 -3.10
C ARG A 21 -2.80 -30.79 -1.73
N LEU A 22 -2.53 -29.55 -1.34
CA LEU A 22 -2.86 -28.92 -0.08
C LEU A 22 -3.30 -27.49 -0.35
N PRO A 23 -4.14 -26.90 0.50
CA PRO A 23 -4.42 -25.48 0.44
C PRO A 23 -3.14 -24.68 0.67
N GLU A 24 -3.10 -23.45 0.22
CA GLU A 24 -2.03 -22.53 0.60
C GLU A 24 -2.22 -22.10 2.05
N MET A 25 -1.17 -22.19 2.84
CA MET A 25 -1.18 -21.84 4.26
C MET A 25 0.00 -20.96 4.57
N ILE A 26 -0.29 -19.74 5.04
CA ILE A 26 0.72 -18.72 5.32
C ILE A 26 0.41 -18.08 6.67
N VAL A 27 1.42 -17.96 7.53
CA VAL A 27 1.33 -17.18 8.76
C VAL A 27 1.72 -15.74 8.45
N ASP A 28 0.89 -14.80 8.87
CA ASP A 28 1.17 -13.38 8.68
C ASP A 28 0.82 -12.53 9.92
N ALA A 29 1.43 -11.36 10.00
CA ALA A 29 1.22 -10.37 11.05
C ALA A 29 1.67 -8.99 10.54
N PRO A 30 1.17 -7.87 11.06
CA PRO A 30 1.71 -6.55 10.74
C PRO A 30 3.21 -6.48 11.00
N TRP A 31 3.95 -5.86 10.09
CA TRP A 31 5.41 -5.71 10.21
C TRP A 31 5.82 -4.74 11.33
N MET A 32 4.88 -3.88 11.78
CA MET A 32 5.08 -2.89 12.83
C MET A 32 3.85 -2.84 13.75
N ALA A 33 4.07 -2.57 15.02
CA ALA A 33 3.03 -2.30 15.99
C ALA A 33 3.29 -0.98 16.71
N ALA A 34 2.30 -0.10 16.75
CA ALA A 34 2.33 1.11 17.55
C ALA A 34 2.38 0.79 19.06
N PRO A 35 2.84 1.73 19.92
CA PRO A 35 2.94 1.50 21.34
C PRO A 35 1.61 1.04 21.95
N GLY A 36 1.67 0.03 22.80
CA GLY A 36 0.49 -0.51 23.49
C GLY A 36 -0.47 -1.34 22.63
N ARG A 37 -0.35 -1.32 21.32
CA ARG A 37 -1.24 -2.07 20.42
C ARG A 37 -0.98 -3.58 20.47
N GLU A 38 -2.06 -4.36 20.39
CA GLU A 38 -1.99 -5.80 20.15
C GLU A 38 -1.51 -6.07 18.72
N VAL A 39 -0.68 -7.09 18.57
CA VAL A 39 -0.29 -7.58 17.24
C VAL A 39 -1.23 -8.70 16.85
N PRO A 40 -2.08 -8.52 15.86
CA PRO A 40 -2.84 -9.63 15.32
C PRO A 40 -1.87 -10.59 14.59
N LEU A 41 -1.97 -11.86 14.90
CA LEU A 41 -1.22 -12.94 14.26
C LEU A 41 -2.22 -13.91 13.66
N PHE A 42 -2.05 -14.23 12.38
CA PHE A 42 -3.00 -15.04 11.62
C PHE A 42 -2.32 -16.25 10.99
N LEU A 43 -3.06 -17.36 10.93
CA LEU A 43 -2.83 -18.42 9.94
C LEU A 43 -3.86 -18.23 8.83
N CYS A 44 -3.39 -17.79 7.67
CA CYS A 44 -4.19 -17.60 6.47
C CYS A 44 -4.21 -18.89 5.66
N VAL A 45 -5.40 -19.34 5.24
CA VAL A 45 -5.57 -20.55 4.43
C VAL A 45 -6.38 -20.21 3.19
N HIS A 46 -5.84 -20.49 2.02
CA HIS A 46 -6.43 -20.22 0.71
C HIS A 46 -6.63 -21.53 -0.07
N ASP A 47 -7.71 -21.65 -0.85
CA ASP A 47 -8.07 -22.82 -1.66
C ASP A 47 -8.41 -24.09 -0.85
N ALA A 48 -8.81 -23.98 0.40
CA ALA A 48 -9.14 -25.17 1.19
C ALA A 48 -10.39 -25.91 0.68
N HIS A 49 -11.30 -25.24 -0.04
CA HIS A 49 -12.45 -25.87 -0.68
C HIS A 49 -12.06 -26.87 -1.79
N HIS A 50 -10.89 -26.66 -2.43
CA HIS A 50 -10.32 -27.62 -3.38
C HIS A 50 -9.47 -28.68 -2.70
N PHE A 51 -8.84 -28.35 -1.59
CA PHE A 51 -7.90 -29.21 -0.86
C PHE A 51 -8.21 -29.22 0.63
N PRO A 52 -9.35 -29.80 1.06
CA PRO A 52 -9.75 -29.78 2.46
C PRO A 52 -8.72 -30.43 3.38
N VAL A 53 -8.46 -29.80 4.51
CA VAL A 53 -7.56 -30.33 5.56
C VAL A 53 -8.17 -30.10 6.94
N THR A 54 -7.64 -30.79 7.96
CA THR A 54 -7.97 -30.54 9.36
C THR A 54 -6.76 -29.97 10.08
N LEU A 55 -6.87 -28.79 10.67
CA LEU A 55 -5.85 -28.22 11.55
C LEU A 55 -5.86 -28.97 12.88
N ARG A 56 -4.70 -29.52 13.31
CA ARG A 56 -4.57 -30.34 14.51
C ARG A 56 -3.85 -29.65 15.64
N ALA A 57 -2.80 -28.91 15.35
CA ALA A 57 -2.03 -28.20 16.37
C ALA A 57 -1.35 -26.96 15.79
N VAL A 58 -1.16 -25.95 16.62
CA VAL A 58 -0.35 -24.78 16.34
C VAL A 58 0.53 -24.48 17.52
N ARG A 59 1.82 -24.22 17.27
CA ARG A 59 2.77 -23.72 18.27
C ARG A 59 3.32 -22.39 17.78
N VAL A 60 3.11 -21.33 18.56
CA VAL A 60 3.66 -20.00 18.31
C VAL A 60 4.90 -19.80 19.19
N VAL A 61 5.98 -19.32 18.60
CA VAL A 61 7.23 -18.99 19.28
C VAL A 61 7.59 -17.54 18.94
N VAL A 62 7.76 -16.71 19.97
CA VAL A 62 8.22 -15.32 19.85
C VAL A 62 9.57 -15.17 20.55
N ARG A 63 10.55 -14.63 19.83
CA ARG A 63 11.85 -14.25 20.35
C ARG A 63 11.98 -12.73 20.39
N ALA A 64 12.14 -12.16 21.57
CA ALA A 64 12.21 -10.72 21.79
C ALA A 64 13.05 -10.39 23.03
N GLY A 65 13.90 -9.36 22.99
CA GLY A 65 14.70 -8.91 24.11
C GLY A 65 15.66 -9.97 24.71
N GLY A 66 16.07 -10.95 23.89
CA GLY A 66 16.90 -12.08 24.36
C GLY A 66 16.12 -13.24 24.98
N GLU A 67 14.82 -13.11 25.13
CA GLU A 67 13.93 -14.14 25.69
C GLU A 67 13.14 -14.86 24.59
N MET A 68 12.67 -16.07 24.92
CA MET A 68 11.84 -16.88 24.04
C MET A 68 10.53 -17.26 24.79
N HIS A 69 9.42 -16.86 24.20
CA HIS A 69 8.09 -17.20 24.70
C HIS A 69 7.39 -18.13 23.73
N LYS A 70 6.64 -19.08 24.23
CA LYS A 70 5.90 -20.06 23.40
C LYS A 70 4.51 -20.32 23.95
N THR A 71 3.58 -20.60 23.05
CA THR A 71 2.28 -21.17 23.35
C THR A 71 1.98 -22.28 22.38
N GLU A 72 1.18 -23.26 22.81
CA GLU A 72 0.75 -24.38 21.99
C GLU A 72 -0.75 -24.60 22.14
N MET A 73 -1.42 -24.88 21.04
CA MET A 73 -2.85 -25.10 20.99
C MET A 73 -3.13 -26.35 20.18
N THR A 74 -4.12 -27.12 20.61
CA THR A 74 -4.68 -28.22 19.86
C THR A 74 -6.00 -27.80 19.21
N PHE A 75 -6.23 -28.30 18.01
CA PHE A 75 -7.41 -28.04 17.21
C PHE A 75 -8.01 -29.34 16.70
N ASP A 76 -9.28 -29.30 16.35
CA ASP A 76 -9.95 -30.25 15.46
C ASP A 76 -10.79 -29.44 14.48
N LEU A 77 -10.11 -28.53 13.77
CA LEU A 77 -10.78 -27.55 12.91
C LEU A 77 -10.68 -27.99 11.45
N ARG A 78 -11.83 -28.32 10.88
CA ARG A 78 -11.96 -28.58 9.45
C ARG A 78 -11.84 -27.28 8.67
N LEU A 79 -10.96 -27.26 7.67
CA LEU A 79 -10.72 -26.16 6.75
C LEU A 79 -11.14 -26.62 5.36
N ASP A 80 -12.23 -26.06 4.84
CA ASP A 80 -12.86 -26.45 3.56
C ASP A 80 -13.58 -25.28 2.85
N ASN A 81 -13.46 -24.05 3.35
CA ASN A 81 -13.88 -22.84 2.65
C ASN A 81 -12.76 -22.28 1.77
N PRO A 82 -13.06 -21.40 0.79
CA PRO A 82 -12.06 -20.76 -0.04
C PRO A 82 -10.98 -20.05 0.77
N PHE A 83 -11.39 -19.30 1.80
CA PHE A 83 -10.51 -18.61 2.73
C PHE A 83 -10.83 -18.96 4.18
N HIS A 84 -9.79 -19.07 4.99
CA HIS A 84 -9.86 -19.06 6.44
C HIS A 84 -8.80 -18.13 7.00
N TRP A 85 -9.18 -17.31 7.96
CA TRP A 85 -8.30 -16.46 8.73
C TRP A 85 -8.40 -16.87 10.19
N ILE A 86 -7.38 -17.53 10.70
CA ILE A 86 -7.38 -18.13 12.04
C ILE A 86 -6.52 -17.26 12.94
N ASP A 87 -7.14 -16.67 13.96
CA ASP A 87 -6.43 -15.90 14.98
C ASP A 87 -5.54 -16.80 15.82
N LEU A 88 -4.30 -16.38 15.96
CA LEU A 88 -3.30 -17.04 16.80
C LEU A 88 -2.91 -16.11 17.96
N PRO A 89 -2.77 -16.62 19.20
CA PRO A 89 -2.35 -15.81 20.31
C PRO A 89 -0.89 -15.40 20.19
N TRP A 90 -0.59 -14.20 20.64
CA TRP A 90 0.78 -13.73 20.79
C TRP A 90 1.31 -14.14 22.18
N PRO A 91 2.28 -15.04 22.30
CA PRO A 91 2.88 -15.42 23.58
C PRO A 91 3.83 -14.35 24.09
N GLY A 92 3.85 -14.18 25.43
CA GLY A 92 4.81 -13.34 26.13
C GLY A 92 4.49 -11.83 26.15
N PRO A 93 5.40 -11.02 26.69
CA PRO A 93 5.23 -9.60 26.86
C PRO A 93 5.30 -8.84 25.54
N LYS A 94 4.80 -7.60 25.55
CA LYS A 94 4.87 -6.65 24.42
C LYS A 94 6.24 -5.95 24.39
N THR A 95 7.33 -6.71 24.17
CA THR A 95 8.69 -6.19 24.21
C THR A 95 8.94 -5.21 23.06
N VAL A 96 9.42 -4.02 23.37
CA VAL A 96 9.82 -2.99 22.40
C VAL A 96 11.01 -3.47 21.56
N GLY A 97 11.05 -3.06 20.30
CA GLY A 97 12.09 -3.45 19.35
C GLY A 97 11.65 -4.58 18.42
N GLU A 98 12.61 -5.25 17.80
CA GLU A 98 12.35 -6.34 16.87
C GLU A 98 11.94 -7.61 17.60
N ASN A 99 10.80 -8.15 17.22
CA ASN A 99 10.28 -9.43 17.70
C ASN A 99 10.23 -10.41 16.52
N LEU A 100 10.92 -11.56 16.65
CA LEU A 100 10.92 -12.61 15.64
C LEU A 100 9.89 -13.68 16.00
N VAL A 101 9.00 -13.98 15.06
CA VAL A 101 7.88 -14.91 15.25
C VAL A 101 8.00 -16.09 14.33
N ASP A 102 7.90 -17.29 14.90
CA ASP A 102 7.76 -18.55 14.16
C ASP A 102 6.51 -19.29 14.61
N VAL A 103 5.77 -19.82 13.66
CA VAL A 103 4.59 -20.63 13.91
C VAL A 103 4.74 -21.99 13.26
N LEU A 104 4.80 -23.04 14.10
CA LEU A 104 4.70 -24.42 13.66
C LEU A 104 3.23 -24.83 13.66
N PHE A 105 2.69 -25.31 12.55
CA PHE A 105 1.34 -25.84 12.47
C PHE A 105 1.30 -27.26 11.91
N GLU A 106 0.42 -28.09 12.47
CA GLU A 106 0.21 -29.47 12.07
C GLU A 106 -1.19 -29.63 11.47
N ILE A 107 -1.26 -30.21 10.27
CA ILE A 107 -2.50 -30.50 9.56
C ILE A 107 -2.60 -32.01 9.28
N GLU A 108 -3.84 -32.45 9.06
CA GLU A 108 -4.18 -33.77 8.53
C GLU A 108 -4.87 -33.61 7.19
N ASP A 109 -4.31 -34.19 6.14
CA ASP A 109 -4.88 -34.11 4.78
C ASP A 109 -6.09 -35.06 4.62
N GLY A 110 -6.82 -34.94 3.50
CA GLY A 110 -7.98 -35.78 3.18
C GLY A 110 -7.70 -37.29 3.09
N LYS A 111 -6.44 -37.73 3.22
CA LYS A 111 -6.01 -39.12 3.27
C LYS A 111 -5.56 -39.55 4.67
N GLY A 112 -5.80 -38.73 5.69
CA GLY A 112 -5.42 -39.00 7.07
C GLY A 112 -3.91 -38.83 7.35
N ARG A 113 -3.13 -38.24 6.44
CA ARG A 113 -1.70 -38.06 6.63
C ARG A 113 -1.41 -36.76 7.35
N ARG A 114 -0.67 -36.83 8.45
CA ARG A 114 -0.23 -35.65 9.21
C ARG A 114 0.99 -35.00 8.60
N ARG A 115 1.00 -33.68 8.54
CA ARG A 115 2.10 -32.86 8.03
C ARG A 115 2.34 -31.68 8.92
N LYS A 116 3.62 -31.29 9.06
CA LYS A 116 4.05 -30.14 9.86
C LYS A 116 4.75 -29.12 8.98
N PHE A 117 4.45 -27.84 9.22
CA PHE A 117 5.05 -26.73 8.49
C PHE A 117 5.44 -25.63 9.47
N VAL A 118 6.39 -24.79 9.04
CA VAL A 118 6.83 -23.60 9.78
C VAL A 118 6.54 -22.37 8.92
N ASN A 119 5.73 -21.47 9.44
CA ASN A 119 5.33 -20.21 8.84
C ASN A 119 4.56 -20.30 7.52
N HIS A 120 4.82 -21.28 6.67
CA HIS A 120 4.07 -21.52 5.42
C HIS A 120 4.31 -22.93 4.88
N ASN A 121 3.44 -23.36 3.97
CA ASN A 121 3.61 -24.61 3.22
C ASN A 121 3.97 -24.38 1.73
N LEU A 122 4.43 -23.19 1.38
CA LEU A 122 4.78 -22.83 -0.01
C LEU A 122 5.94 -23.68 -0.51
N PRO A 123 5.81 -24.31 -1.70
CA PRO A 123 6.89 -25.11 -2.27
C PRO A 123 8.07 -24.19 -2.64
N THR A 124 9.30 -24.73 -2.56
CA THR A 124 10.55 -24.06 -2.93
C THR A 124 10.98 -22.87 -2.07
N LEU A 125 10.16 -22.41 -1.12
CA LEU A 125 10.55 -21.39 -0.15
C LEU A 125 11.07 -22.00 1.15
N ALA A 126 12.20 -21.48 1.64
CA ALA A 126 12.66 -21.76 2.99
C ALA A 126 11.84 -20.96 4.01
N PRO A 127 11.39 -21.58 5.11
CA PRO A 127 10.74 -20.86 6.18
C PRO A 127 11.64 -19.74 6.73
N GLN A 128 11.06 -18.58 6.94
CA GLN A 128 11.74 -17.46 7.56
C GLN A 128 10.87 -16.89 8.67
N SER A 129 11.44 -16.49 9.81
CA SER A 129 10.72 -15.84 10.88
C SER A 129 10.06 -14.54 10.40
N LEU A 130 8.85 -14.27 10.84
CA LEU A 130 8.25 -12.94 10.71
C LEU A 130 9.00 -11.98 11.65
N SER A 131 9.27 -10.76 11.18
CA SER A 131 9.87 -9.70 11.99
C SER A 131 8.83 -8.64 12.24
N VAL A 132 8.46 -8.44 13.51
CA VAL A 132 7.51 -7.43 13.94
C VAL A 132 8.24 -6.39 14.78
N LEU A 133 8.29 -5.14 14.31
CA LEU A 133 8.86 -4.02 15.02
C LEU A 133 7.83 -3.42 15.97
N ARG A 134 8.01 -3.59 17.29
CA ARG A 134 7.20 -2.89 18.29
C ARG A 134 7.84 -1.55 18.64
N MET A 135 7.11 -0.48 18.35
CA MET A 135 7.57 0.89 18.57
C MET A 135 7.64 1.24 20.05
N SER A 136 8.68 1.97 20.44
CA SER A 136 8.87 2.48 21.80
C SER A 136 7.97 3.70 22.08
N ALA A 137 7.74 4.53 21.07
CA ALA A 137 6.91 5.71 21.12
C ALA A 137 6.01 5.78 19.88
N ALA A 138 4.86 6.44 20.01
CA ALA A 138 4.03 6.75 18.87
C ALA A 138 4.83 7.62 17.87
N LEU A 139 4.53 7.48 16.58
CA LEU A 139 5.04 8.43 15.60
C LEU A 139 4.56 9.83 16.00
N ALA A 140 5.50 10.68 16.43
CA ALA A 140 5.18 12.03 16.90
C ALA A 140 4.87 12.92 15.69
N PHE A 141 3.62 13.32 15.57
CA PHE A 141 3.15 14.27 14.55
C PHE A 141 2.22 15.29 15.19
N PRO A 142 2.14 16.51 14.65
CA PRO A 142 1.25 17.54 15.18
C PRO A 142 -0.23 17.10 15.10
N SER A 143 -1.07 17.68 15.95
CA SER A 143 -2.52 17.50 15.89
C SER A 143 -3.08 17.82 14.50
N GLY A 144 -4.11 17.11 14.09
CA GLY A 144 -4.75 17.23 12.78
C GLY A 144 -4.12 16.39 11.67
N TRP A 145 -2.96 15.75 11.91
CA TRP A 145 -2.36 14.86 10.93
C TRP A 145 -2.78 13.40 11.16
N THR A 146 -3.16 12.75 10.07
CA THR A 146 -3.46 11.30 10.06
C THR A 146 -2.76 10.64 8.88
N SER A 147 -2.40 9.37 8.99
CA SER A 147 -1.70 8.64 7.93
C SER A 147 -2.49 7.44 7.44
N GLY A 148 -2.30 7.08 6.18
CA GLY A 148 -2.93 5.89 5.61
C GLY A 148 -2.13 5.27 4.47
N ASP A 149 -2.58 4.07 4.08
CA ASP A 149 -2.15 3.37 2.87
C ASP A 149 -3.22 3.56 1.80
N LEU A 150 -2.87 4.20 0.69
CA LEU A 150 -3.82 4.51 -0.38
C LEU A 150 -3.79 3.52 -1.54
N HIS A 151 -3.05 2.41 -1.41
CA HIS A 151 -3.02 1.36 -2.42
C HIS A 151 -2.78 -0.01 -1.80
N CYS A 152 -3.84 -0.76 -1.60
CA CYS A 152 -3.77 -2.17 -1.19
C CYS A 152 -5.01 -2.95 -1.66
N HIS A 153 -4.85 -4.26 -1.81
CA HIS A 153 -5.85 -5.17 -2.32
C HIS A 153 -6.41 -6.06 -1.22
N THR A 154 -7.70 -6.33 -1.30
CA THR A 154 -8.40 -7.21 -0.37
C THR A 154 -8.68 -8.58 -1.02
N SER A 155 -9.37 -9.45 -0.30
CA SER A 155 -9.82 -10.74 -0.82
C SER A 155 -10.81 -10.65 -2.01
N TRP A 156 -11.13 -9.45 -2.47
CA TRP A 156 -11.88 -9.22 -3.70
C TRP A 156 -10.99 -9.14 -4.95
N SER A 157 -9.70 -8.91 -4.78
CA SER A 157 -8.66 -9.10 -5.80
C SER A 157 -8.08 -10.49 -5.65
N GLU A 158 -8.39 -11.39 -6.58
CA GLU A 158 -7.99 -12.78 -6.48
C GLU A 158 -7.48 -13.32 -7.82
N ASP A 159 -6.27 -13.85 -7.78
CA ASP A 159 -5.75 -14.72 -8.82
C ASP A 159 -5.04 -15.94 -8.21
N PRO A 160 -4.60 -16.92 -9.03
CA PRO A 160 -3.95 -18.12 -8.50
C PRO A 160 -2.62 -17.89 -7.77
N VAL A 161 -2.06 -16.68 -7.78
CA VAL A 161 -0.73 -16.38 -7.25
C VAL A 161 -0.78 -15.27 -6.20
N GLU A 162 -1.57 -14.23 -6.45
CA GLU A 162 -1.70 -13.05 -5.61
C GLU A 162 -3.17 -12.92 -5.18
N TRP A 163 -3.41 -12.84 -3.89
CA TRP A 163 -4.73 -12.69 -3.31
C TRP A 163 -4.64 -11.77 -2.09
N GLY A 164 -5.61 -10.89 -1.94
CA GLY A 164 -5.61 -9.88 -0.91
C GLY A 164 -6.11 -10.39 0.44
N GLY A 165 -5.97 -9.55 1.45
CA GLY A 165 -6.41 -9.82 2.80
C GLY A 165 -7.91 -9.61 3.00
N ASP A 166 -8.52 -10.34 3.93
CA ASP A 166 -9.87 -10.05 4.41
C ASP A 166 -9.95 -8.59 4.93
N PRO A 167 -10.97 -7.80 4.56
CA PRO A 167 -11.07 -6.40 4.97
C PRO A 167 -11.01 -6.17 6.50
N ASP A 168 -11.59 -7.07 7.32
CA ASP A 168 -11.51 -6.95 8.78
C ASP A 168 -10.10 -7.27 9.31
N VAL A 169 -9.42 -8.24 8.70
CA VAL A 169 -8.01 -8.56 9.01
C VAL A 169 -7.12 -7.37 8.66
N MET A 170 -7.33 -6.76 7.49
CA MET A 170 -6.58 -5.56 7.06
C MET A 170 -6.84 -4.38 7.99
N ARG A 171 -8.10 -4.15 8.42
CA ARG A 171 -8.41 -3.10 9.42
C ARG A 171 -7.71 -3.34 10.75
N ARG A 172 -7.68 -4.58 11.25
CA ARG A 172 -6.96 -4.92 12.48
C ARG A 172 -5.45 -4.69 12.35
N ALA A 173 -4.89 -4.98 11.19
CA ALA A 173 -3.50 -4.67 10.87
C ALA A 173 -3.24 -3.16 10.80
N ALA A 174 -4.16 -2.39 10.22
CA ALA A 174 -4.12 -0.93 10.17
C ALA A 174 -4.15 -0.33 11.58
N ASP A 175 -5.09 -0.77 12.43
CA ASP A 175 -5.18 -0.33 13.85
C ASP A 175 -3.92 -0.65 14.64
N CYS A 176 -3.34 -1.84 14.43
CA CYS A 176 -2.07 -2.22 15.06
C CYS A 176 -0.93 -1.27 14.67
N GLN A 177 -0.89 -0.85 13.42
CA GLN A 177 0.11 0.07 12.88
C GLN A 177 -0.21 1.56 13.13
N ASN A 178 -1.34 1.86 13.78
CA ASN A 178 -1.86 3.22 13.97
C ASN A 178 -2.05 3.97 12.64
N LEU A 179 -2.57 3.30 11.61
CA LEU A 179 -3.06 3.96 10.41
C LEU A 179 -4.45 4.53 10.71
N GLY A 180 -4.67 5.80 10.40
CA GLY A 180 -5.99 6.42 10.55
C GLY A 180 -6.95 6.03 9.42
N PHE A 181 -6.41 5.63 8.24
CA PHE A 181 -7.20 5.19 7.11
C PHE A 181 -6.42 4.27 6.17
N TRP A 182 -7.14 3.57 5.29
CA TRP A 182 -6.56 2.86 4.14
C TRP A 182 -7.60 2.71 3.03
N ALA A 183 -7.16 2.53 1.80
CA ALA A 183 -8.03 2.37 0.64
C ALA A 183 -7.97 0.91 0.14
N ALA A 184 -9.13 0.27 0.07
CA ALA A 184 -9.30 -1.02 -0.59
C ALA A 184 -9.43 -0.77 -2.10
N THR A 185 -8.30 -0.88 -2.82
CA THR A 185 -8.16 -0.54 -4.24
C THR A 185 -8.16 -1.78 -5.10
N ASP A 186 -9.15 -2.64 -4.90
CA ASP A 186 -9.25 -3.89 -5.65
C ASP A 186 -9.34 -3.64 -7.15
N HIS A 187 -8.77 -4.57 -7.92
CA HIS A 187 -8.76 -4.44 -9.37
C HIS A 187 -10.17 -4.47 -9.96
N SER A 188 -10.52 -3.49 -10.77
CA SER A 188 -11.83 -3.40 -11.44
C SER A 188 -12.17 -4.66 -12.24
N TYR A 189 -11.19 -5.30 -12.86
CA TYR A 189 -11.42 -6.50 -13.66
C TYR A 189 -11.77 -7.73 -12.81
N ASP A 190 -11.44 -7.78 -11.52
CA ASP A 190 -11.75 -8.90 -10.65
C ASP A 190 -13.24 -8.94 -10.31
N PHE A 191 -13.93 -7.81 -10.30
CA PHE A 191 -15.37 -7.76 -10.09
C PHE A 191 -16.19 -8.43 -11.21
N ALA A 192 -15.60 -8.70 -12.36
CA ALA A 192 -16.27 -9.40 -13.46
C ALA A 192 -16.26 -10.94 -13.33
N TRP A 193 -15.71 -11.49 -12.23
CA TRP A 193 -15.53 -12.90 -12.00
C TRP A 193 -16.16 -13.33 -10.68
N GLU A 194 -16.69 -14.59 -10.62
CA GLU A 194 -17.22 -15.14 -9.38
C GLU A 194 -16.11 -15.61 -8.46
N HIS A 195 -16.32 -15.41 -7.17
CA HIS A 195 -15.52 -16.00 -6.12
C HIS A 195 -16.23 -17.24 -5.58
N PRO A 196 -15.58 -18.37 -5.35
CA PRO A 196 -14.13 -18.61 -5.49
C PRO A 196 -13.69 -19.06 -6.90
N ASP A 197 -14.58 -19.22 -7.85
CA ASP A 197 -14.24 -19.62 -9.24
C ASP A 197 -14.07 -18.38 -10.12
N TRP A 198 -12.88 -17.79 -10.08
CA TRP A 198 -12.48 -16.62 -10.86
C TRP A 198 -12.51 -16.82 -12.40
N LEU A 199 -12.92 -18.01 -12.88
CA LEU A 199 -13.14 -18.31 -14.30
C LEU A 199 -14.61 -18.18 -14.70
N VAL A 200 -15.52 -18.07 -13.74
CA VAL A 200 -16.95 -17.90 -14.01
C VAL A 200 -17.26 -16.41 -14.10
N PRO A 201 -17.71 -15.90 -15.26
CA PRO A 201 -18.12 -14.50 -15.38
C PRO A 201 -19.33 -14.19 -14.50
N THR A 202 -19.35 -13.00 -13.90
CA THR A 202 -20.46 -12.52 -13.10
C THR A 202 -20.84 -11.09 -13.48
N ASP A 203 -21.93 -10.57 -12.90
CA ASP A 203 -22.30 -9.17 -13.01
C ASP A 203 -21.35 -8.29 -12.18
N PRO A 204 -20.47 -7.51 -12.81
CA PRO A 204 -19.47 -6.72 -12.09
C PRO A 204 -20.08 -5.61 -11.22
N VAL A 205 -21.24 -5.06 -11.63
CA VAL A 205 -21.92 -4.00 -10.86
C VAL A 205 -22.46 -4.57 -9.55
N LYS A 206 -23.10 -5.74 -9.61
CA LYS A 206 -23.59 -6.43 -8.43
C LYS A 206 -22.45 -6.80 -7.49
N ARG A 207 -21.34 -7.32 -8.05
CA ARG A 207 -20.18 -7.73 -7.26
C ARG A 207 -19.47 -6.52 -6.63
N PHE A 208 -19.32 -5.43 -7.35
CA PHE A 208 -18.77 -4.19 -6.82
C PHE A 208 -19.60 -3.61 -5.66
N ARG A 209 -20.94 -3.66 -5.76
CA ARG A 209 -21.82 -3.26 -4.65
C ARG A 209 -21.61 -4.16 -3.43
N ALA A 210 -21.56 -5.49 -3.64
CA ALA A 210 -21.28 -6.44 -2.56
C ALA A 210 -19.91 -6.21 -1.91
N PHE A 211 -18.88 -5.87 -2.69
CA PHE A 211 -17.58 -5.44 -2.17
C PHE A 211 -17.72 -4.22 -1.26
N ARG A 212 -18.36 -3.15 -1.73
CA ARG A 212 -18.55 -1.93 -0.92
C ARG A 212 -19.33 -2.21 0.37
N ASP A 213 -20.33 -3.07 0.32
CA ASP A 213 -21.15 -3.45 1.47
C ASP A 213 -20.39 -4.33 2.48
N SER A 214 -19.38 -5.09 2.03
CA SER A 214 -18.54 -5.94 2.87
C SER A 214 -17.46 -5.19 3.63
N LEU A 215 -17.13 -3.96 3.22
CA LEU A 215 -16.08 -3.19 3.86
C LEU A 215 -16.47 -2.75 5.28
N PRO A 216 -15.54 -2.79 6.23
CA PRO A 216 -15.78 -2.33 7.59
C PRO A 216 -16.34 -0.91 7.63
N LYS A 217 -17.37 -0.70 8.45
CA LYS A 217 -17.97 0.63 8.67
C LYS A 217 -17.08 1.51 9.52
N ASP A 218 -17.28 2.82 9.40
CA ASP A 218 -16.59 3.79 10.24
C ASP A 218 -16.95 3.58 11.71
N GLU A 219 -15.94 3.43 12.56
CA GLU A 219 -16.06 3.28 14.00
C GLU A 219 -15.07 4.23 14.69
N PRO A 220 -15.49 4.95 15.75
CA PRO A 220 -14.58 5.86 16.48
C PRO A 220 -13.32 5.16 16.97
N GLY A 221 -12.16 5.77 16.74
CA GLY A 221 -10.87 5.24 17.19
C GLY A 221 -10.33 4.05 16.39
N ARG A 222 -11.01 3.65 15.31
CA ARG A 222 -10.57 2.61 14.38
C ARG A 222 -10.13 3.23 13.04
N SER A 223 -9.33 2.50 12.31
CA SER A 223 -8.91 2.89 10.97
C SER A 223 -10.11 2.93 10.01
N VAL A 224 -10.24 4.04 9.26
CA VAL A 224 -11.29 4.25 8.26
C VAL A 224 -10.93 3.50 6.98
N VAL A 225 -11.91 2.78 6.43
CA VAL A 225 -11.73 2.05 5.16
C VAL A 225 -12.40 2.81 4.02
N LEU A 226 -11.62 3.18 3.02
CA LEU A 226 -12.11 3.83 1.81
C LEU A 226 -12.39 2.76 0.74
N PRO A 227 -13.63 2.60 0.25
CA PRO A 227 -13.85 1.79 -0.94
C PRO A 227 -13.20 2.47 -2.14
N ALA A 228 -12.49 1.70 -2.93
CA ALA A 228 -11.76 2.23 -4.08
C ALA A 228 -11.61 1.17 -5.17
N GLU A 229 -11.13 1.57 -6.32
CA GLU A 229 -10.81 0.67 -7.43
C GLU A 229 -9.44 1.02 -8.00
N GLU A 230 -8.66 -0.01 -8.36
CA GLU A 230 -7.56 0.15 -9.29
C GLU A 230 -8.06 -0.20 -10.70
N VAL A 231 -8.27 0.84 -11.51
CA VAL A 231 -8.85 0.72 -12.85
C VAL A 231 -7.76 0.58 -13.90
N SER A 232 -7.72 -0.56 -14.61
CA SER A 232 -6.90 -0.72 -15.81
C SER A 232 -7.49 0.09 -16.95
N CYS A 233 -6.81 1.17 -17.36
CA CYS A 233 -7.27 2.07 -18.41
C CYS A 233 -6.19 2.35 -19.47
N GLY A 234 -6.60 2.89 -20.61
CA GLY A 234 -5.71 3.18 -21.72
C GLY A 234 -5.04 4.54 -21.60
N ASN A 235 -3.69 4.56 -21.66
CA ASN A 235 -2.96 5.79 -21.89
C ASN A 235 -3.14 6.27 -23.35
N ARG A 236 -2.52 7.39 -23.70
CA ARG A 236 -2.60 7.96 -25.06
C ARG A 236 -2.24 7.00 -26.18
N ASP A 237 -1.37 6.03 -25.90
CA ASP A 237 -0.94 5.01 -26.87
C ASP A 237 -1.83 3.76 -26.86
N GLY A 238 -2.94 3.78 -26.11
CA GLY A 238 -3.84 2.64 -25.92
C GLY A 238 -3.19 1.47 -25.17
N ARG A 239 -2.21 1.75 -24.31
CA ARG A 239 -1.56 0.77 -23.44
C ARG A 239 -2.18 0.80 -22.07
N ASN A 240 -2.24 -0.36 -21.41
CA ASN A 240 -2.77 -0.49 -20.07
C ASN A 240 -1.89 0.21 -19.04
N VAL A 241 -2.48 1.12 -18.29
CA VAL A 241 -1.93 1.76 -17.10
C VAL A 241 -2.99 1.70 -16.00
N HIS A 242 -2.60 1.88 -14.76
CA HIS A 242 -3.53 1.82 -13.63
C HIS A 242 -3.85 3.21 -13.10
N LEU A 243 -5.11 3.38 -12.70
CA LEU A 243 -5.65 4.59 -12.07
C LEU A 243 -6.35 4.21 -10.77
N LEU A 244 -5.91 4.75 -9.63
CA LEU A 244 -6.61 4.62 -8.37
C LEU A 244 -7.78 5.59 -8.35
N VAL A 245 -8.97 5.08 -8.09
CA VAL A 245 -10.20 5.87 -7.96
C VAL A 245 -10.77 5.64 -6.56
N ILE A 246 -10.82 6.69 -5.75
CA ILE A 246 -11.20 6.59 -4.34
C ILE A 246 -12.67 6.97 -4.16
N ASP A 247 -13.43 6.07 -3.57
CA ASP A 247 -14.84 6.25 -3.18
C ASP A 247 -15.75 6.77 -4.32
N HIS A 248 -15.57 6.20 -5.51
CA HIS A 248 -16.52 6.38 -6.61
C HIS A 248 -17.76 5.49 -6.36
N PRO A 249 -19.00 6.01 -6.56
CA PRO A 249 -20.20 5.24 -6.21
C PRO A 249 -20.50 4.08 -7.17
N GLU A 250 -20.08 4.18 -8.43
CA GLU A 250 -20.39 3.23 -9.49
C GLU A 250 -19.15 2.43 -9.92
N TYR A 251 -19.37 1.21 -10.39
CA TYR A 251 -18.32 0.38 -10.96
C TYR A 251 -17.73 1.00 -12.24
N LEU A 252 -16.41 1.00 -12.34
CA LEU A 252 -15.68 1.45 -13.52
C LEU A 252 -15.10 0.23 -14.28
N PRO A 253 -15.52 -0.01 -15.54
CA PRO A 253 -14.94 -1.12 -16.33
C PRO A 253 -13.45 -0.95 -16.52
N GLY A 254 -12.66 -1.95 -16.14
CA GLY A 254 -11.21 -1.92 -16.20
C GLY A 254 -10.62 -3.27 -16.57
N GLN A 255 -11.06 -3.88 -17.68
CA GLN A 255 -10.68 -5.24 -18.08
C GLN A 255 -9.30 -5.34 -18.75
N GLY A 256 -8.61 -4.24 -18.97
CA GLY A 256 -7.43 -4.12 -19.84
C GLY A 256 -6.40 -5.24 -19.76
N ASP A 257 -5.67 -5.35 -18.68
CA ASP A 257 -4.67 -6.41 -18.44
C ASP A 257 -5.18 -7.55 -17.55
N GLY A 258 -6.45 -7.53 -17.16
CA GLY A 258 -7.10 -8.52 -16.31
C GLY A 258 -7.44 -9.88 -16.94
N GLY A 259 -6.98 -10.15 -18.14
CA GLY A 259 -6.95 -11.50 -18.71
C GLY A 259 -8.27 -12.12 -19.18
N ARG A 260 -9.41 -11.41 -19.17
CA ARG A 260 -10.70 -11.96 -19.64
C ARG A 260 -10.69 -12.43 -21.08
N ARG A 261 -9.95 -11.73 -21.94
CA ARG A 261 -9.90 -11.97 -23.39
C ARG A 261 -8.58 -12.61 -23.86
N GLY A 262 -7.80 -13.14 -22.93
CA GLY A 262 -6.48 -13.69 -23.21
C GLY A 262 -5.38 -12.63 -23.25
N LEU A 263 -4.38 -12.84 -24.10
CA LEU A 263 -3.22 -11.94 -24.21
C LEU A 263 -3.54 -10.71 -25.08
N ARG A 264 -2.87 -9.57 -24.79
CA ARG A 264 -2.94 -8.34 -25.58
C ARG A 264 -4.29 -7.63 -25.56
N ASN A 265 -4.97 -7.67 -24.45
CA ASN A 265 -6.23 -6.97 -24.28
C ASN A 265 -6.08 -5.46 -24.43
N LYS A 266 -7.06 -4.85 -25.09
CA LYS A 266 -7.21 -3.40 -25.11
C LYS A 266 -7.93 -2.98 -23.82
N PRO A 267 -7.58 -1.81 -23.25
CA PRO A 267 -8.35 -1.20 -22.19
C PRO A 267 -9.80 -0.97 -22.61
N ASP A 268 -10.75 -1.15 -21.70
CA ASP A 268 -12.16 -0.83 -21.95
C ASP A 268 -12.38 0.68 -21.97
N LEU A 269 -11.72 1.41 -21.09
CA LEU A 269 -11.78 2.86 -20.96
C LEU A 269 -10.39 3.48 -21.15
N SER A 270 -10.35 4.69 -21.69
CA SER A 270 -9.15 5.53 -21.65
C SER A 270 -9.07 6.29 -20.32
N ILE A 271 -7.88 6.79 -19.96
CA ILE A 271 -7.69 7.70 -18.82
C ILE A 271 -8.73 8.84 -18.86
N GLY A 272 -8.92 9.48 -20.00
CA GLY A 272 -9.87 10.60 -20.14
C GLY A 272 -11.32 10.22 -19.85
N GLN A 273 -11.76 9.02 -20.25
CA GLN A 273 -13.10 8.52 -19.94
C GLN A 273 -13.28 8.25 -18.45
N VAL A 274 -12.31 7.60 -17.79
CA VAL A 274 -12.36 7.37 -16.34
C VAL A 274 -12.39 8.71 -15.59
N LEU A 275 -11.53 9.67 -15.95
CA LEU A 275 -11.51 10.99 -15.32
C LEU A 275 -12.80 11.78 -15.53
N ALA A 276 -13.47 11.63 -16.67
CA ALA A 276 -14.78 12.25 -16.90
C ALA A 276 -15.86 11.69 -15.97
N GLU A 277 -15.85 10.37 -15.71
CA GLU A 277 -16.79 9.74 -14.76
C GLU A 277 -16.50 10.16 -13.32
N THR A 278 -15.23 10.10 -12.90
CA THR A 278 -14.84 10.47 -11.53
C THR A 278 -15.07 11.95 -11.24
N SER A 279 -14.90 12.83 -12.24
CA SER A 279 -15.18 14.26 -12.11
C SER A 279 -16.66 14.57 -11.82
N ARG A 280 -17.61 13.79 -12.38
CA ARG A 280 -19.04 13.95 -12.12
C ARG A 280 -19.42 13.61 -10.67
N SER A 281 -18.75 12.63 -10.09
CA SER A 281 -19.00 12.20 -8.70
C SER A 281 -18.14 12.95 -7.68
N GLY A 282 -17.15 13.72 -8.13
CA GLY A 282 -16.12 14.34 -7.28
C GLY A 282 -15.21 13.30 -6.60
N ALA A 283 -15.07 12.11 -7.16
CA ALA A 283 -14.17 11.07 -6.64
C ALA A 283 -12.71 11.39 -6.99
N PRO A 284 -11.80 11.43 -6.02
CA PRO A 284 -10.38 11.68 -6.31
C PRO A 284 -9.75 10.50 -7.07
N ALA A 285 -8.95 10.84 -8.09
CA ALA A 285 -8.29 9.90 -8.98
C ALA A 285 -6.79 10.17 -9.06
N PHE A 286 -5.97 9.10 -8.99
CA PHE A 286 -4.51 9.20 -8.94
C PHE A 286 -3.87 8.21 -9.91
N ALA A 287 -2.85 8.66 -10.65
CA ALA A 287 -2.03 7.76 -11.47
C ALA A 287 -1.29 6.76 -10.56
N ALA A 288 -1.63 5.49 -10.66
CA ALA A 288 -0.99 4.43 -9.87
C ALA A 288 0.41 4.14 -10.43
N HIS A 289 1.42 3.99 -9.53
CA HIS A 289 2.80 3.61 -9.86
C HIS A 289 3.23 3.99 -11.30
N PRO A 290 3.27 5.30 -11.66
CA PRO A 290 3.29 5.78 -13.05
C PRO A 290 4.50 5.32 -13.86
N LYS A 291 5.56 4.83 -13.21
CA LYS A 291 6.79 4.32 -13.84
C LYS A 291 7.21 2.96 -13.26
N PRO A 292 6.42 1.90 -13.44
CA PRO A 292 6.62 0.62 -12.73
C PRO A 292 7.82 -0.22 -13.24
N GLY A 293 8.57 0.25 -14.23
CA GLY A 293 9.72 -0.48 -14.75
C GLY A 293 9.34 -1.72 -15.56
N ILE A 294 8.38 -1.61 -16.45
CA ILE A 294 7.74 -2.68 -17.22
C ILE A 294 8.74 -3.46 -18.06
N GLY A 295 8.67 -4.80 -17.98
CA GLY A 295 9.46 -5.70 -18.80
C GLY A 295 8.96 -5.82 -20.24
N LEU A 296 9.85 -6.23 -21.16
CA LEU A 296 9.50 -6.44 -22.58
C LEU A 296 8.31 -7.40 -22.73
N VAL A 297 8.27 -8.47 -21.94
CA VAL A 297 7.16 -9.45 -21.99
C VAL A 297 5.83 -8.82 -21.57
N GLN A 298 5.80 -8.03 -20.48
CA GLN A 298 4.61 -7.33 -20.05
C GLN A 298 4.13 -6.30 -21.09
N ARG A 299 5.07 -5.58 -21.74
CA ARG A 299 4.75 -4.65 -22.83
C ARG A 299 4.14 -5.36 -24.03
N LEU A 300 4.65 -6.54 -24.40
CA LEU A 300 4.23 -7.26 -25.60
C LEU A 300 2.98 -8.11 -25.36
N LEU A 301 2.89 -8.85 -24.25
CA LEU A 301 1.81 -9.79 -23.97
C LEU A 301 0.60 -9.16 -23.29
N PHE A 302 0.81 -8.18 -22.40
CA PHE A 302 -0.27 -7.55 -21.62
C PHE A 302 -0.51 -6.09 -22.02
N ARG A 303 0.20 -5.57 -23.02
CA ARG A 303 0.10 -4.18 -23.46
C ARG A 303 0.32 -3.16 -22.33
N ARG A 304 1.06 -3.53 -21.28
CA ARG A 304 1.37 -2.61 -20.19
C ARG A 304 2.12 -1.39 -20.69
N GLY A 305 1.75 -0.21 -20.21
CA GLY A 305 2.34 1.08 -20.51
C GLY A 305 2.86 1.80 -19.29
N ASP A 306 3.58 2.88 -19.52
CA ASP A 306 3.97 3.85 -18.51
C ASP A 306 3.07 5.09 -18.67
N TRP A 307 2.90 5.84 -17.61
CA TRP A 307 2.37 7.20 -17.68
C TRP A 307 3.45 8.15 -18.19
N ASP A 308 3.08 9.11 -19.00
CA ASP A 308 3.92 10.26 -19.33
C ASP A 308 3.17 11.59 -19.15
N HIS A 309 3.80 12.70 -19.49
CA HIS A 309 3.17 14.00 -19.29
C HIS A 309 1.88 14.22 -20.08
N ALA A 310 1.75 13.60 -21.25
CA ALA A 310 0.56 13.74 -22.08
C ALA A 310 -0.65 12.97 -21.51
N ASP A 311 -0.40 12.05 -20.60
CA ASP A 311 -1.43 11.28 -19.87
C ASP A 311 -1.92 12.01 -18.61
N LEU A 312 -1.20 13.04 -18.13
CA LEU A 312 -1.56 13.82 -16.95
C LEU A 312 -2.66 14.85 -17.29
N LEU A 313 -3.85 14.34 -17.58
CA LEU A 313 -4.99 15.12 -18.02
C LEU A 313 -5.62 15.98 -16.89
N PRO A 314 -6.47 16.99 -17.21
CA PRO A 314 -7.32 17.66 -16.23
C PRO A 314 -8.15 16.66 -15.41
N HIS A 315 -8.52 17.04 -14.19
CA HIS A 315 -9.25 16.21 -13.21
C HIS A 315 -8.45 15.02 -12.63
N LEU A 316 -7.18 14.81 -13.04
CA LEU A 316 -6.28 13.92 -12.33
C LEU A 316 -5.77 14.65 -11.08
N HIS A 317 -6.11 14.14 -9.90
CA HIS A 317 -5.81 14.79 -8.62
C HIS A 317 -4.33 14.65 -8.23
N GLY A 318 -3.69 13.54 -8.58
CA GLY A 318 -2.32 13.32 -8.20
C GLY A 318 -1.67 12.06 -8.78
N LEU A 319 -0.49 11.75 -8.24
CA LEU A 319 0.32 10.60 -8.64
C LEU A 319 0.74 9.78 -7.41
N GLN A 320 0.47 8.49 -7.43
CA GLN A 320 1.03 7.53 -6.48
C GLN A 320 2.37 7.03 -7.03
N PHE A 321 3.43 7.79 -6.83
CA PHE A 321 4.77 7.40 -7.29
C PHE A 321 5.59 6.67 -6.23
N TRP A 322 5.14 6.65 -4.98
CA TRP A 322 5.75 5.86 -3.93
C TRP A 322 4.94 4.57 -3.74
N ASN A 323 5.42 3.49 -4.36
CA ASN A 323 4.79 2.18 -4.33
C ASN A 323 5.63 1.19 -3.51
N GLY A 324 5.33 1.05 -2.22
CA GLY A 324 6.09 0.22 -1.29
C GLY A 324 7.52 0.72 -1.08
N LYS A 325 8.52 -0.15 -1.22
CA LYS A 325 9.92 0.21 -0.98
C LYS A 325 10.50 1.06 -2.10
N ILE A 326 11.29 2.08 -1.75
CA ILE A 326 11.97 2.97 -2.68
C ILE A 326 12.85 2.22 -3.67
N GLY A 327 12.63 2.46 -4.95
CA GLY A 327 13.34 1.87 -6.08
C GLY A 327 13.46 2.83 -7.27
N ASP A 328 13.72 2.29 -8.48
CA ASP A 328 13.76 3.07 -9.72
C ASP A 328 12.40 3.64 -10.10
N ASP A 329 11.35 2.89 -9.84
CA ASP A 329 9.94 3.29 -9.98
C ASP A 329 9.64 4.58 -9.20
N PHE A 330 10.03 4.63 -7.92
CA PHE A 330 9.92 5.85 -7.10
C PHE A 330 10.71 7.01 -7.74
N ARG A 331 11.98 6.79 -8.13
CA ARG A 331 12.82 7.85 -8.70
C ARG A 331 12.23 8.43 -9.98
N HIS A 332 11.79 7.56 -10.90
CA HIS A 332 11.22 7.98 -12.17
C HIS A 332 9.84 8.61 -12.02
N GLY A 333 8.99 8.05 -11.14
CA GLY A 333 7.67 8.61 -10.85
C GLY A 333 7.75 9.98 -10.17
N ARG A 334 8.67 10.15 -9.20
CA ARG A 334 8.96 11.45 -8.59
C ARG A 334 9.48 12.46 -9.60
N ALA A 335 10.34 12.04 -10.55
CA ALA A 335 10.83 12.92 -11.61
C ALA A 335 9.69 13.40 -12.52
N LEU A 336 8.74 12.51 -12.86
CA LEU A 336 7.53 12.87 -13.61
C LEU A 336 6.69 13.90 -12.84
N TRP A 337 6.48 13.69 -11.53
CA TRP A 337 5.73 14.62 -10.69
C TRP A 337 6.41 16.00 -10.59
N VAL A 338 7.75 16.05 -10.36
CA VAL A 338 8.50 17.31 -10.32
C VAL A 338 8.44 18.05 -11.67
N ALA A 339 8.55 17.33 -12.78
CA ALA A 339 8.43 17.94 -14.10
C ALA A 339 7.02 18.49 -14.36
N ASP A 340 5.98 17.89 -13.78
CA ASP A 340 4.60 18.40 -13.84
C ASP A 340 4.43 19.66 -12.96
N LEU A 341 5.05 19.70 -11.79
CA LEU A 341 5.12 20.90 -10.93
C LEU A 341 5.78 22.09 -11.64
N LEU A 342 6.88 21.87 -12.36
CA LEU A 342 7.58 22.89 -13.14
C LEU A 342 6.73 23.49 -14.27
N ARG A 343 5.72 22.74 -14.74
CA ARG A 343 4.72 23.20 -15.72
C ARG A 343 3.56 23.98 -15.08
N GLY A 344 3.57 24.18 -13.77
CA GLY A 344 2.55 24.91 -13.04
C GLY A 344 1.41 24.06 -12.49
N ASN A 345 1.41 22.73 -12.69
CA ASN A 345 0.40 21.85 -12.10
C ASN A 345 0.71 21.58 -10.62
N ARG A 346 -0.33 21.40 -9.80
CA ARG A 346 -0.23 21.19 -8.34
C ARG A 346 -0.85 19.86 -7.91
N ARG A 347 -0.55 18.80 -8.66
CA ARG A 347 -1.06 17.48 -8.35
C ARG A 347 -0.48 16.96 -7.04
N LEU A 348 -1.34 16.33 -6.23
CA LEU A 348 -0.95 15.74 -4.96
C LEU A 348 -0.01 14.55 -5.17
N PRO A 349 1.10 14.47 -4.44
CA PRO A 349 1.83 13.22 -4.32
C PRO A 349 1.11 12.33 -3.31
N ILE A 350 0.97 11.05 -3.61
CA ILE A 350 0.50 10.04 -2.65
C ILE A 350 1.41 8.81 -2.64
N ALA A 351 1.35 8.07 -1.54
CA ALA A 351 2.03 6.80 -1.33
C ALA A 351 1.00 5.69 -1.05
N GLY A 352 1.35 4.50 -1.42
CA GLY A 352 0.64 3.27 -1.11
C GLY A 352 1.61 2.09 -1.28
N ASN A 353 1.16 0.88 -1.00
CA ASN A 353 2.07 -0.25 -0.99
C ASN A 353 1.75 -1.31 -2.04
N ASP A 354 0.54 -1.24 -2.64
CA ASP A 354 0.12 -2.26 -3.61
C ASP A 354 0.22 -3.67 -3.00
N ALA A 355 -0.19 -3.73 -1.72
CA ALA A 355 -0.08 -4.93 -0.91
C ALA A 355 -1.25 -5.87 -1.19
N HIS A 356 -0.98 -7.14 -1.47
CA HIS A 356 -1.96 -8.18 -1.71
C HIS A 356 -2.03 -9.10 -0.48
N GLY A 357 -2.67 -8.63 0.59
CA GLY A 357 -2.74 -9.34 1.88
C GLY A 357 -1.39 -9.48 2.60
N ASP A 358 -0.37 -8.86 2.09
CA ASP A 358 1.00 -8.95 2.59
C ASP A 358 1.22 -7.97 3.76
N LEU A 359 1.01 -8.45 4.97
CA LEU A 359 1.20 -7.64 6.18
C LEU A 359 2.67 -7.52 6.58
N ASN A 360 3.43 -8.61 6.42
CA ASN A 360 4.85 -8.68 6.78
C ASN A 360 5.76 -8.93 5.58
N ARG A 361 5.34 -9.74 4.64
CA ARG A 361 6.09 -10.13 3.46
C ARG A 361 5.20 -10.33 2.26
N ALA A 362 5.60 -9.76 1.14
CA ALA A 362 5.01 -10.04 -0.16
C ALA A 362 5.57 -11.34 -0.74
N THR A 363 4.70 -12.22 -1.20
CA THR A 363 5.08 -13.43 -1.94
C THR A 363 4.95 -13.15 -3.43
N GLN A 364 5.99 -13.42 -4.20
CA GLN A 364 6.05 -13.13 -5.63
C GLN A 364 6.59 -14.31 -6.43
N VAL A 365 6.11 -14.47 -7.66
CA VAL A 365 6.67 -15.44 -8.61
C VAL A 365 7.94 -14.89 -9.24
N SER A 366 9.05 -15.60 -9.12
CA SER A 366 10.31 -15.27 -9.78
C SER A 366 10.56 -16.17 -10.99
N ARG A 367 11.18 -15.60 -12.04
CA ARG A 367 11.57 -16.34 -13.26
C ARG A 367 12.90 -17.08 -13.05
N PRO A 368 13.19 -18.07 -13.91
CA PRO A 368 12.47 -18.59 -15.07
C PRO A 368 11.55 -19.79 -14.82
N LEU A 369 11.55 -20.41 -13.62
CA LEU A 369 10.91 -21.70 -13.38
C LEU A 369 9.78 -21.65 -12.31
N PHE A 370 9.02 -20.57 -12.26
CA PHE A 370 7.93 -20.41 -11.28
C PHE A 370 8.39 -20.60 -9.82
N GLN A 371 9.58 -20.12 -9.50
CA GLN A 371 10.03 -20.07 -8.11
C GLN A 371 9.33 -18.96 -7.37
N LEU A 372 8.83 -19.26 -6.19
CA LEU A 372 8.32 -18.26 -5.28
C LEU A 372 9.46 -17.54 -4.57
N ARG A 373 9.31 -16.25 -4.33
CA ARG A 373 10.20 -15.44 -3.48
C ARG A 373 9.38 -14.62 -2.53
N GLN A 374 9.87 -14.45 -1.32
CA GLN A 374 9.31 -13.48 -0.38
C GLN A 374 10.16 -12.22 -0.36
N THR A 375 9.49 -11.07 -0.38
CA THR A 375 10.11 -9.75 -0.31
C THR A 375 9.47 -8.93 0.79
N ARG A 376 10.11 -7.83 1.17
CA ARG A 376 9.55 -6.84 2.11
C ARG A 376 9.16 -5.56 1.35
N ARG A 377 8.92 -5.64 0.04
CA ARG A 377 8.74 -4.46 -0.80
C ARG A 377 7.34 -3.85 -0.65
N HIS A 378 6.31 -4.67 -0.69
CA HIS A 378 4.90 -4.27 -0.76
C HIS A 378 4.15 -4.58 0.54
N ARG A 379 4.75 -4.29 1.71
CA ARG A 379 4.10 -4.53 3.00
C ARG A 379 3.05 -3.46 3.26
N PHE A 380 1.86 -3.90 3.65
CA PHE A 380 0.75 -3.03 4.03
C PHE A 380 1.18 -2.01 5.10
N GLY A 381 0.86 -0.73 4.85
CA GLY A 381 1.14 0.37 5.76
C GLY A 381 2.62 0.75 5.87
N HIS A 382 3.51 0.31 4.96
CA HIS A 382 4.93 0.67 4.97
C HIS A 382 5.16 2.10 4.45
N ALA A 383 4.84 2.36 3.19
CA ALA A 383 4.80 3.71 2.65
C ALA A 383 3.43 4.33 2.92
N ARG A 384 3.39 5.51 3.53
CA ARG A 384 2.18 6.16 4.01
C ARG A 384 1.99 7.51 3.37
N THR A 385 0.74 7.85 3.09
CA THR A 385 0.31 9.22 2.82
C THR A 385 -0.23 9.82 4.11
N TRP A 386 0.37 10.89 4.58
CA TRP A 386 -0.14 11.72 5.67
C TRP A 386 -0.97 12.84 5.07
N ILE A 387 -2.13 13.08 5.65
CA ILE A 387 -3.01 14.19 5.28
C ILE A 387 -3.37 15.00 6.53
N TYR A 388 -3.60 16.29 6.34
CA TYR A 388 -4.10 17.16 7.39
C TYR A 388 -5.63 17.21 7.33
N LEU A 389 -6.27 17.01 8.48
CA LEU A 389 -7.72 17.11 8.67
C LEU A 389 -8.03 18.05 9.83
N ASP A 390 -9.03 18.90 9.66
CA ASP A 390 -9.54 19.80 10.74
C ASP A 390 -10.50 19.08 11.69
N SER A 391 -10.83 17.81 11.42
CA SER A 391 -11.77 16.97 12.16
C SER A 391 -11.28 15.54 12.29
N GLU A 392 -11.99 14.75 13.10
CA GLU A 392 -11.76 13.30 13.19
C GLU A 392 -11.84 12.64 11.79
N PRO A 393 -10.98 11.64 11.53
CA PRO A 393 -11.00 10.93 10.27
C PRO A 393 -12.33 10.20 10.04
N THR A 394 -12.98 10.53 8.94
CA THR A 394 -14.15 9.82 8.40
C THR A 394 -13.94 9.58 6.92
N ARG A 395 -14.69 8.64 6.33
CA ARG A 395 -14.64 8.40 4.89
C ARG A 395 -14.84 9.70 4.10
N THR A 396 -15.82 10.50 4.49
CA THR A 396 -16.11 11.78 3.83
C THR A 396 -15.00 12.82 4.01
N SER A 397 -14.46 13.01 5.23
CA SER A 397 -13.40 14.00 5.46
C SER A 397 -12.11 13.66 4.72
N ILE A 398 -11.74 12.37 4.68
CA ILE A 398 -10.55 11.89 3.95
C ILE A 398 -10.76 12.06 2.43
N ARG A 399 -11.91 11.62 1.89
CA ARG A 399 -12.23 11.80 0.47
C ARG A 399 -12.18 13.27 0.06
N THR A 400 -12.78 14.15 0.86
CA THR A 400 -12.78 15.61 0.60
C THR A 400 -11.37 16.17 0.63
N ALA A 401 -10.55 15.76 1.59
CA ALA A 401 -9.15 16.16 1.67
C ALA A 401 -8.35 15.72 0.44
N LEU A 402 -8.52 14.47 0.00
CA LEU A 402 -7.83 13.92 -1.18
C LEU A 402 -8.31 14.54 -2.52
N ALA A 403 -9.56 14.99 -2.59
CA ALA A 403 -10.10 15.72 -3.75
C ALA A 403 -9.72 17.21 -3.75
N GLY A 404 -9.33 17.75 -2.60
CA GLY A 404 -9.01 19.16 -2.41
C GLY A 404 -7.51 19.46 -2.43
N ASP A 405 -7.17 20.62 -1.87
CA ASP A 405 -5.79 21.12 -1.74
C ASP A 405 -5.23 20.90 -0.32
N THR A 406 -5.43 19.71 0.26
CA THR A 406 -4.93 19.42 1.60
C THR A 406 -3.41 19.28 1.64
N ALA A 407 -2.82 19.55 2.79
CA ALA A 407 -1.40 19.27 3.01
C ALA A 407 -1.16 17.75 3.02
N THR A 408 -0.20 17.29 2.23
CA THR A 408 0.22 15.90 2.18
C THR A 408 1.72 15.72 2.44
N ILE A 409 2.06 14.63 3.11
CA ILE A 409 3.43 14.19 3.34
C ILE A 409 3.48 12.69 3.02
N LEU A 410 4.46 12.29 2.24
CA LEU A 410 4.73 10.86 2.01
C LEU A 410 5.85 10.43 2.94
N SER A 411 5.72 9.25 3.57
CA SER A 411 6.75 8.76 4.49
C SER A 411 6.71 7.25 4.68
N ASP A 412 7.88 6.67 4.93
CA ASP A 412 8.05 5.31 5.44
C ASP A 412 8.66 5.26 6.87
N GLY A 413 8.55 6.38 7.61
CA GLY A 413 9.02 6.44 9.00
C GLY A 413 9.08 7.85 9.58
N PRO A 414 9.96 8.77 9.10
CA PRO A 414 10.06 10.12 9.64
C PRO A 414 8.85 10.99 9.25
N PHE A 415 8.61 12.04 10.03
CA PHE A 415 7.66 13.10 9.71
C PHE A 415 8.41 14.36 9.29
N LEU A 416 7.91 15.06 8.27
CA LEU A 416 8.50 16.29 7.76
C LEU A 416 7.40 17.30 7.48
N SER A 417 7.38 18.44 8.16
CA SER A 417 6.49 19.54 7.84
C SER A 417 7.25 20.71 7.22
N LEU A 418 6.61 21.34 6.24
CA LEU A 418 7.04 22.57 5.58
C LEU A 418 5.91 23.59 5.68
N ARG A 419 6.16 24.74 6.31
CA ARG A 419 5.26 25.88 6.37
C ARG A 419 5.90 27.04 5.62
N VAL A 420 5.13 27.73 4.80
CA VAL A 420 5.58 28.90 4.02
C VAL A 420 4.72 30.08 4.40
N GLY A 421 5.31 31.23 4.67
CA GLY A 421 4.71 32.41 5.28
C GLY A 421 3.31 32.72 4.80
N GLY A 422 2.38 32.87 5.74
CA GLY A 422 0.96 33.18 5.51
C GLY A 422 0.08 32.02 5.03
N ALA A 423 0.64 30.92 4.54
CA ALA A 423 -0.09 29.75 4.06
C ALA A 423 0.08 28.55 5.00
N THR A 424 -0.80 28.44 5.98
CA THR A 424 -0.99 27.18 6.70
C THR A 424 -2.41 26.73 6.51
N THR A 425 -2.59 25.44 6.33
CA THR A 425 -3.88 24.75 6.52
C THR A 425 -4.31 24.72 8.00
N ALA A 426 -3.43 25.17 8.93
CA ALA A 426 -3.71 25.34 10.35
C ALA A 426 -3.69 26.83 10.71
N GLN A 427 -4.67 27.28 11.48
CA GLN A 427 -5.03 28.64 11.88
C GLN A 427 -3.96 29.53 12.54
N GLU A 428 -2.69 29.25 12.41
CA GLU A 428 -1.64 30.11 12.99
C GLU A 428 -1.04 31.02 11.90
N ARG A 429 -1.33 32.31 12.01
CA ARG A 429 -0.62 33.37 11.28
C ARG A 429 0.83 33.38 11.76
N SER A 430 1.73 32.81 10.97
CA SER A 430 3.17 32.84 11.21
C SER A 430 3.84 33.93 10.40
N SER A 431 4.96 34.41 10.93
CA SER A 431 5.90 35.37 10.35
C SER A 431 6.26 35.07 8.89
N SER A 432 6.60 36.11 8.14
CA SER A 432 7.15 36.03 6.77
C SER A 432 8.41 35.15 6.75
N GLY A 433 8.28 33.90 6.27
CA GLY A 433 9.42 32.98 6.20
C GLY A 433 9.02 31.53 5.93
N ILE A 434 10.00 30.66 5.88
CA ILE A 434 9.86 29.20 5.75
C ILE A 434 10.18 28.58 7.11
N GLU A 435 9.28 27.72 7.60
CA GLU A 435 9.51 26.91 8.78
C GLU A 435 9.53 25.43 8.40
N LEU A 436 10.54 24.72 8.88
CA LEU A 436 10.76 23.29 8.68
C LEU A 436 10.80 22.59 10.02
N ARG A 437 10.16 21.46 10.12
CA ARG A 437 10.35 20.52 11.23
C ARG A 437 10.40 19.11 10.70
N ALA A 438 11.45 18.37 11.10
CA ALA A 438 11.62 16.96 10.82
C ALA A 438 11.76 16.18 12.13
N THR A 439 11.03 15.07 12.26
CA THR A 439 11.11 14.17 13.44
C THR A 439 11.21 12.73 12.99
N SER A 440 11.96 11.92 13.73
CA SER A 440 12.12 10.49 13.45
C SER A 440 12.22 9.71 14.76
N PRO A 441 11.40 8.67 14.98
CA PRO A 441 11.59 7.74 16.08
C PRO A 441 12.95 7.02 15.97
N ALA A 442 13.50 6.61 17.11
CA ALA A 442 14.79 5.92 17.18
C ALA A 442 14.85 4.66 16.31
N GLU A 443 13.72 3.98 16.15
CA GLU A 443 13.58 2.78 15.34
C GLU A 443 13.87 3.06 13.86
N PHE A 444 13.56 4.26 13.37
CA PHE A 444 13.82 4.69 11.99
C PHE A 444 15.13 5.46 11.82
N GLY A 445 15.86 5.70 12.92
CA GLY A 445 17.18 6.37 12.94
C GLY A 445 17.10 7.89 12.98
N ASN A 446 18.25 8.53 13.17
CA ASN A 446 18.35 9.99 13.22
C ASN A 446 18.12 10.62 11.82
N ILE A 447 17.61 11.84 11.78
CA ILE A 447 17.53 12.67 10.58
C ILE A 447 18.94 12.95 10.09
N ARG A 448 19.32 12.39 8.95
CA ARG A 448 20.65 12.53 8.34
C ARG A 448 20.71 13.65 7.32
N ALA A 449 19.61 13.92 6.63
CA ALA A 449 19.54 14.97 5.63
C ALA A 449 18.16 15.61 5.60
N VAL A 450 18.13 16.92 5.45
CA VAL A 450 16.92 17.69 5.12
C VAL A 450 17.25 18.60 3.95
N ARG A 451 16.45 18.52 2.88
CA ARG A 451 16.62 19.31 1.66
C ARG A 451 15.36 20.11 1.36
N VAL A 452 15.54 21.36 1.00
CA VAL A 452 14.45 22.23 0.53
C VAL A 452 14.72 22.60 -0.92
N TYR A 453 13.73 22.41 -1.73
CA TYR A 453 13.75 22.78 -3.15
C TYR A 453 12.72 23.88 -3.39
N ALA A 454 13.04 24.81 -4.28
CA ALA A 454 12.12 25.84 -4.74
C ALA A 454 12.15 25.97 -6.25
N HIS A 455 10.99 26.23 -6.85
CA HIS A 455 10.92 26.73 -8.21
C HIS A 455 10.81 28.25 -8.18
N ILE A 456 11.81 28.91 -8.72
CA ILE A 456 11.89 30.38 -8.79
C ILE A 456 11.45 30.84 -10.18
N LYS A 457 10.65 31.90 -10.26
CA LYS A 457 10.19 32.49 -11.53
C LYS A 457 11.34 32.72 -12.50
N GLY A 458 11.22 32.21 -13.72
CA GLY A 458 12.23 32.31 -14.77
C GLY A 458 13.32 31.22 -14.71
N ARG A 459 13.27 30.29 -13.78
CA ARG A 459 14.14 29.12 -13.75
C ARG A 459 13.47 27.93 -14.45
N GLU A 460 14.24 27.10 -15.14
CA GLU A 460 13.76 25.88 -15.79
C GLU A 460 13.73 24.68 -14.86
N LYS A 461 14.41 24.74 -13.73
CA LYS A 461 14.59 23.67 -12.74
C LYS A 461 14.38 24.20 -11.33
N GLU A 462 14.17 23.28 -10.40
CA GLU A 462 14.20 23.59 -8.99
C GLU A 462 15.61 23.97 -8.52
N ASP A 463 15.70 25.00 -7.70
CA ASP A 463 16.91 25.36 -6.97
C ASP A 463 16.91 24.63 -5.61
N LEU A 464 18.07 24.11 -5.19
CA LEU A 464 18.28 23.57 -3.85
C LEU A 464 18.61 24.72 -2.89
N LEU A 465 17.64 25.08 -2.04
CA LEU A 465 17.80 26.21 -1.10
C LEU A 465 18.52 25.79 0.19
N LEU A 466 18.29 24.58 0.65
CA LEU A 466 18.86 24.06 1.89
C LEU A 466 19.27 22.60 1.70
N ASN A 467 20.45 22.27 2.24
CA ASN A 467 20.90 20.88 2.41
C ASN A 467 21.55 20.77 3.79
N ALA A 468 20.74 20.44 4.80
CA ALA A 468 21.18 20.29 6.18
C ALA A 468 21.43 18.82 6.53
N THR A 469 22.37 18.58 7.46
CA THR A 469 22.74 17.24 7.95
C THR A 469 22.67 17.19 9.48
N PRO A 470 21.47 17.19 10.09
CA PRO A 470 21.29 17.42 11.52
C PRO A 470 21.87 16.34 12.45
N ASP A 471 21.80 15.07 12.07
CA ASP A 471 22.08 13.89 12.89
C ASP A 471 21.33 13.89 14.26
N ALA A 472 20.03 14.15 14.23
CA ALA A 472 19.16 14.25 15.40
C ALA A 472 17.80 13.57 15.13
N GLN A 473 17.07 13.21 16.19
CA GLN A 473 15.71 12.68 16.08
C GLN A 473 14.64 13.77 15.89
N ASP A 474 14.92 14.99 16.37
CA ASP A 474 14.07 16.17 16.18
C ASP A 474 14.94 17.32 15.70
N TRP A 475 14.48 17.98 14.64
CA TRP A 475 15.19 19.09 14.02
C TRP A 475 14.20 20.11 13.49
N SER A 476 14.51 21.38 13.69
CA SER A 476 13.75 22.50 13.15
C SER A 476 14.65 23.55 12.58
N HIS A 477 14.18 24.27 11.56
CA HIS A 477 14.90 25.34 10.91
C HIS A 477 13.93 26.41 10.40
N ARG A 478 14.39 27.65 10.42
CA ARG A 478 13.71 28.78 9.81
C ARG A 478 14.63 29.45 8.82
N MET A 479 14.08 29.87 7.70
CA MET A 479 14.82 30.60 6.66
C MET A 479 13.90 31.58 5.95
N ASP A 480 14.49 32.54 5.28
CA ASP A 480 13.75 33.53 4.50
C ASP A 480 13.17 32.92 3.25
N LEU A 481 11.99 33.42 2.85
CA LEU A 481 11.36 33.06 1.61
C LEU A 481 12.07 33.73 0.43
N PRO A 482 12.64 33.00 -0.55
CA PRO A 482 13.28 33.59 -1.70
C PRO A 482 12.29 34.33 -2.58
N SER A 483 12.72 35.54 -3.03
CA SER A 483 11.91 36.34 -3.94
C SER A 483 11.62 35.60 -5.24
N GLY A 484 10.34 35.65 -5.68
CA GLY A 484 9.90 35.00 -6.91
C GLY A 484 9.72 33.48 -6.81
N ALA A 485 9.69 32.92 -5.62
CA ALA A 485 9.36 31.51 -5.43
C ALA A 485 7.92 31.24 -5.89
N LEU A 486 7.77 30.27 -6.79
CA LEU A 486 6.47 29.80 -7.28
C LEU A 486 5.95 28.65 -6.42
N TYR A 487 6.83 27.80 -5.92
CA TYR A 487 6.53 26.79 -4.91
C TYR A 487 7.79 26.35 -4.17
N LEU A 488 7.59 25.73 -3.03
CA LEU A 488 8.62 25.04 -2.26
C LEU A 488 8.17 23.62 -1.93
N ARG A 489 9.12 22.71 -1.77
CA ARG A 489 8.92 21.37 -1.23
C ARG A 489 10.14 20.92 -0.45
N ALA A 490 9.96 19.98 0.45
CA ALA A 490 11.05 19.47 1.28
C ALA A 490 11.13 17.94 1.25
N GLU A 491 12.33 17.41 1.49
CA GLU A 491 12.62 15.99 1.60
C GLU A 491 13.55 15.75 2.78
N THR A 492 13.34 14.63 3.49
CA THR A 492 14.25 14.20 4.55
C THR A 492 14.64 12.73 4.36
N GLU A 493 15.80 12.38 4.91
CA GLU A 493 16.33 11.03 4.94
C GLU A 493 16.96 10.75 6.31
N THR A 494 16.72 9.55 6.85
CA THR A 494 17.30 9.11 8.12
C THR A 494 18.57 8.29 7.92
N SER A 495 19.32 8.08 9.00
CA SER A 495 20.53 7.23 9.01
C SER A 495 20.27 5.77 8.65
N LYS A 496 19.02 5.28 8.77
CA LYS A 496 18.58 3.94 8.35
C LYS A 496 17.95 3.92 6.95
N GLY A 497 17.95 5.07 6.22
CA GLY A 497 17.47 5.18 4.84
C GLY A 497 15.98 5.40 4.68
N HIS A 498 15.24 5.61 5.78
CA HIS A 498 13.83 6.01 5.72
C HIS A 498 13.69 7.47 5.27
N ARG A 499 12.58 7.78 4.63
CA ARG A 499 12.39 9.10 4.00
C ARG A 499 11.01 9.68 4.29
N ALA A 500 10.95 11.02 4.19
CA ALA A 500 9.70 11.73 4.00
C ALA A 500 9.87 12.83 2.95
N LEU A 501 8.77 13.16 2.28
CA LEU A 501 8.70 14.30 1.36
C LEU A 501 7.34 14.99 1.47
N THR A 502 7.34 16.31 1.34
CA THR A 502 6.13 17.12 1.34
C THR A 502 5.58 17.30 -0.08
N ARG A 503 4.29 17.60 -0.19
CA ARG A 503 3.79 18.24 -1.41
C ARG A 503 4.49 19.57 -1.68
N ALA A 504 4.29 20.10 -2.88
CA ALA A 504 4.66 21.49 -3.19
C ALA A 504 3.69 22.46 -2.49
N VAL A 505 4.25 23.51 -1.86
CA VAL A 505 3.52 24.57 -1.17
C VAL A 505 3.80 25.90 -1.88
N GLU A 506 2.77 26.63 -2.24
CA GLU A 506 2.87 27.96 -2.86
C GLU A 506 2.98 29.03 -1.77
N PRO A 507 3.93 29.99 -1.89
CA PRO A 507 3.89 31.22 -1.08
C PRO A 507 2.62 32.01 -1.40
N ARG A 508 1.96 32.50 -0.37
CA ARG A 508 0.81 33.41 -0.51
C ARG A 508 1.21 34.83 -0.23
#